data_c5cf5c270fa423bdfb7cb4c76c4fac8d
#
_entry.id   c5cf5c270fa423bdfb7cb4c76c4fac8d
#
_cell.length_a   1.000
_cell.length_b   1.000
_cell.length_c   1.000
_cell.angle_alpha   90.00
_cell.angle_beta   90.00
_cell.angle_gamma   90.00
#
_symmetry.space_group_name_H-M   'P 1'
#
loop_
_entity.id
_entity.type
_entity.pdbx_description
1 polymer ?
#
loop_
_entity_poly.entity_id
_entity_poly.type
_entity_poly.pdbx_seq_one_letter_code
_entity_poly.pdbx_strand_id
1 'polypeptide(L)'
;YTRTKSKVEDVIGEGAIWCDSVAECAKGRDAVISIVGYPKDVIEVYFGPAGILANADPGTYVIDMTTTSPKLAVQIFDEAEKLGLHAIDAPVTGGDSGAKAGTLTILAGGKKEDFDTCMPVFEAMGKNINYEGKAGNGQHTKMCNQIAIAGALAGACEAMVYAKNVGLDVDVMLKS
;
A
#
# COMPACT_ATOMS: atom_id res chain seq x y z
N TYR A 1 2.97 14.99 0.37
CA TYR A 1 4.31 15.02 -0.23
C TYR A 1 4.48 13.98 -1.32
N THR A 2 5.12 14.33 -2.39
CA THR A 2 5.67 13.43 -3.42
C THR A 2 6.94 14.06 -3.99
N ARG A 3 7.85 13.24 -4.56
CA ARG A 3 9.10 13.74 -5.17
C ARG A 3 8.89 14.69 -6.35
N THR A 4 7.71 14.71 -6.96
CA THR A 4 7.41 15.53 -8.15
C THR A 4 6.10 16.26 -7.94
N LYS A 5 6.17 17.53 -7.52
CA LYS A 5 5.00 18.38 -7.23
C LYS A 5 4.02 18.48 -8.39
N SER A 6 4.54 18.63 -9.62
CA SER A 6 3.69 18.76 -10.82
C SER A 6 2.80 17.57 -11.12
N LYS A 7 2.99 16.41 -10.46
CA LYS A 7 2.11 15.24 -10.62
C LYS A 7 0.87 15.26 -9.74
N VAL A 8 0.74 16.24 -8.85
CA VAL A 8 -0.34 16.32 -7.86
C VAL A 8 -0.99 17.71 -7.83
N GLU A 9 -0.84 18.48 -8.90
CA GLU A 9 -1.44 19.81 -9.02
C GLU A 9 -2.97 19.77 -8.99
N ASP A 10 -3.57 18.74 -9.58
CA ASP A 10 -4.99 18.44 -9.52
C ASP A 10 -5.47 18.23 -8.07
N VAL A 11 -4.77 17.39 -7.30
CA VAL A 11 -5.09 17.11 -5.90
C VAL A 11 -4.92 18.36 -5.03
N ILE A 12 -3.90 19.18 -5.30
CA ILE A 12 -3.70 20.48 -4.65
C ILE A 12 -4.86 21.43 -5.00
N GLY A 13 -5.32 21.43 -6.27
CA GLY A 13 -6.47 22.20 -6.72
C GLY A 13 -7.78 21.81 -6.04
N GLU A 14 -7.91 20.57 -5.57
CA GLU A 14 -9.04 20.06 -4.78
C GLU A 14 -8.91 20.35 -3.27
N GLY A 15 -7.85 21.04 -2.84
CA GLY A 15 -7.68 21.50 -1.46
C GLY A 15 -6.62 20.77 -0.64
N ALA A 16 -5.85 19.85 -1.23
CA ALA A 16 -4.73 19.23 -0.53
C ALA A 16 -3.60 20.26 -0.28
N ILE A 17 -3.01 20.20 0.90
CA ILE A 17 -1.89 21.08 1.28
C ILE A 17 -0.58 20.39 0.85
N TRP A 18 0.20 21.08 0.06
CA TRP A 18 1.56 20.64 -0.29
C TRP A 18 2.51 20.78 0.88
N CYS A 19 3.33 19.76 1.11
CA CYS A 19 4.48 19.77 2.02
C CYS A 19 5.76 19.54 1.23
N ASP A 20 6.84 20.26 1.56
CA ASP A 20 8.12 20.18 0.83
C ASP A 20 8.98 18.97 1.27
N SER A 21 8.63 18.31 2.36
CA SER A 21 9.34 17.13 2.87
C SER A 21 8.39 16.13 3.53
N VAL A 22 8.88 14.90 3.71
CA VAL A 22 8.20 13.87 4.51
C VAL A 22 8.05 14.33 5.96
N ALA A 23 9.08 14.95 6.53
CA ALA A 23 9.07 15.48 7.89
C ALA A 23 7.95 16.50 8.11
N GLU A 24 7.81 17.46 7.20
CA GLU A 24 6.73 18.45 7.25
C GLU A 24 5.34 17.80 7.11
N CYS A 25 5.23 16.82 6.23
CA CYS A 25 3.98 16.09 6.02
C CYS A 25 3.57 15.26 7.24
N ALA A 26 4.53 14.70 7.98
CA ALA A 26 4.28 13.81 9.11
C ALA A 26 3.96 14.56 10.41
N LYS A 27 4.50 15.76 10.60
CA LYS A 27 4.40 16.51 11.84
C LYS A 27 2.97 17.04 12.09
N GLY A 28 2.47 16.86 13.32
CA GLY A 28 1.17 17.39 13.74
C GLY A 28 -0.01 16.69 13.05
N ARG A 29 0.10 15.39 12.76
CA ARG A 29 -0.95 14.62 12.10
C ARG A 29 -1.48 13.53 13.02
N ASP A 30 -2.80 13.26 12.92
CA ASP A 30 -3.42 12.12 13.57
C ASP A 30 -3.06 10.81 12.84
N ALA A 31 -2.97 10.86 11.51
CA ALA A 31 -2.56 9.73 10.67
C ALA A 31 -1.64 10.17 9.52
N VAL A 32 -0.64 9.33 9.23
CA VAL A 32 0.27 9.48 8.09
C VAL A 32 0.16 8.23 7.22
N ILE A 33 -0.26 8.42 5.97
CA ILE A 33 -0.42 7.34 5.01
C ILE A 33 0.71 7.42 3.99
N SER A 34 1.38 6.31 3.74
CA SER A 34 2.42 6.19 2.71
C SER A 34 2.07 5.15 1.66
N ILE A 35 2.37 5.47 0.41
CA ILE A 35 2.40 4.51 -0.70
C ILE A 35 3.50 4.93 -1.66
N VAL A 36 4.55 4.11 -1.79
CA VAL A 36 5.74 4.41 -2.58
C VAL A 36 6.12 3.23 -3.47
N GLY A 37 7.20 3.36 -4.26
CA GLY A 37 7.49 2.41 -5.34
C GLY A 37 8.12 1.08 -4.88
N TYR A 38 9.11 1.15 -4.00
CA TYR A 38 9.97 0.01 -3.67
C TYR A 38 10.33 -0.03 -2.18
N PRO A 39 10.79 -1.19 -1.65
CA PRO A 39 11.22 -1.30 -0.25
C PRO A 39 12.29 -0.28 0.17
N LYS A 40 13.22 0.08 -0.73
CA LYS A 40 14.21 1.14 -0.46
C LYS A 40 13.58 2.51 -0.24
N ASP A 41 12.50 2.81 -0.97
CA ASP A 41 11.76 4.07 -0.82
C ASP A 41 11.00 4.08 0.51
N VAL A 42 10.47 2.93 0.94
CA VAL A 42 9.87 2.77 2.27
C VAL A 42 10.90 3.01 3.37
N ILE A 43 12.10 2.44 3.26
CA ILE A 43 13.19 2.68 4.21
C ILE A 43 13.51 4.17 4.31
N GLU A 44 13.66 4.86 3.17
CA GLU A 44 13.94 6.29 3.12
C GLU A 44 12.83 7.12 3.79
N VAL A 45 11.57 6.81 3.47
CA VAL A 45 10.40 7.53 3.99
C VAL A 45 10.18 7.29 5.48
N TYR A 46 10.50 6.12 6.01
CA TYR A 46 10.28 5.80 7.42
C TYR A 46 11.48 6.08 8.32
N PHE A 47 12.69 5.67 7.94
CA PHE A 47 13.87 5.62 8.85
C PHE A 47 14.87 6.75 8.66
N GLY A 48 14.78 7.53 7.59
CA GLY A 48 15.66 8.69 7.38
C GLY A 48 15.46 9.77 8.44
N PRO A 49 16.43 10.68 8.63
CA PRO A 49 16.33 11.77 9.61
C PRO A 49 15.16 12.73 9.30
N ALA A 50 14.73 12.81 8.04
CA ALA A 50 13.53 13.51 7.62
C ALA A 50 12.34 12.55 7.42
N GLY A 51 12.45 11.30 7.88
CA GLY A 51 11.42 10.28 7.73
C GLY A 51 10.30 10.39 8.73
N ILE A 52 9.26 9.57 8.53
CA ILE A 52 8.03 9.58 9.35
C ILE A 52 8.34 9.29 10.81
N LEU A 53 9.11 8.24 11.11
CA LEU A 53 9.38 7.80 12.50
C LEU A 53 10.10 8.86 13.34
N ALA A 54 10.94 9.69 12.71
CA ALA A 54 11.67 10.74 13.42
C ALA A 54 10.86 12.06 13.58
N ASN A 55 9.75 12.21 12.89
CA ASN A 55 9.04 13.49 12.79
C ASN A 55 7.53 13.42 13.11
N ALA A 56 6.94 12.24 13.17
CA ALA A 56 5.57 12.06 13.64
C ALA A 56 5.49 12.22 15.16
N ASP A 57 4.41 12.82 15.65
CA ASP A 57 4.19 13.01 17.07
C ASP A 57 3.70 11.70 17.72
N PRO A 58 4.03 11.42 19.00
CA PRO A 58 3.48 10.27 19.72
C PRO A 58 1.95 10.19 19.63
N GLY A 59 1.43 8.99 19.39
CA GLY A 59 0.00 8.74 19.15
C GLY A 59 -0.43 8.82 17.70
N THR A 60 0.46 9.23 16.77
CA THR A 60 0.15 9.25 15.34
C THR A 60 0.03 7.81 14.79
N TYR A 61 -0.98 7.58 13.96
CA TYR A 61 -1.14 6.33 13.20
C TYR A 61 -0.31 6.41 11.90
N VAL A 62 0.65 5.51 11.73
CA VAL A 62 1.47 5.41 10.51
C VAL A 62 1.06 4.19 9.71
N ILE A 63 0.53 4.40 8.50
CA ILE A 63 -0.11 3.39 7.68
C ILE A 63 0.68 3.24 6.38
N ASP A 64 1.38 2.13 6.19
CA ASP A 64 2.08 1.85 4.93
C ASP A 64 1.22 0.99 4.00
N MET A 65 0.73 1.61 2.94
CA MET A 65 -0.07 0.95 1.91
C MET A 65 0.79 0.44 0.74
N THR A 66 2.11 0.59 0.83
CA THR A 66 3.06 0.07 -0.16
C THR A 66 3.10 -1.45 -0.10
N THR A 67 3.17 -2.12 -1.26
CA THR A 67 3.57 -3.52 -1.32
C THR A 67 5.07 -3.61 -1.05
N THR A 68 5.47 -4.11 0.11
CA THR A 68 6.86 -4.18 0.56
C THR A 68 7.20 -5.51 1.25
N SER A 69 8.39 -5.61 1.83
CA SER A 69 8.82 -6.81 2.56
C SER A 69 8.05 -6.96 3.89
N PRO A 70 7.50 -8.13 4.22
CA PRO A 70 6.93 -8.38 5.55
C PRO A 70 7.89 -8.11 6.69
N LYS A 71 9.20 -8.39 6.51
CA LYS A 71 10.22 -8.09 7.52
C LYS A 71 10.37 -6.58 7.76
N LEU A 72 10.28 -5.78 6.68
CA LEU A 72 10.34 -4.32 6.79
C LEU A 72 9.12 -3.77 7.50
N ALA A 73 7.93 -4.31 7.23
CA ALA A 73 6.70 -3.93 7.92
C ALA A 73 6.79 -4.20 9.44
N VAL A 74 7.32 -5.36 9.84
CA VAL A 74 7.57 -5.68 11.25
C VAL A 74 8.61 -4.73 11.86
N GLN A 75 9.68 -4.41 11.14
CA GLN A 75 10.70 -3.46 11.60
C GLN A 75 10.11 -2.06 11.82
N ILE A 76 9.25 -1.58 10.92
CA ILE A 76 8.55 -0.30 11.09
C ILE A 76 7.67 -0.35 12.34
N PHE A 77 6.91 -1.44 12.52
CA PHE A 77 6.04 -1.63 13.67
C PHE A 77 6.85 -1.58 14.97
N ASP A 78 7.95 -2.34 15.07
CA ASP A 78 8.78 -2.41 16.28
C ASP A 78 9.42 -1.04 16.63
N GLU A 79 9.83 -0.27 15.63
CA GLU A 79 10.40 1.07 15.87
C GLU A 79 9.31 2.09 16.21
N ALA A 80 8.14 2.01 15.56
CA ALA A 80 6.99 2.86 15.87
C ALA A 80 6.54 2.70 17.33
N GLU A 81 6.43 1.46 17.81
CA GLU A 81 6.08 1.16 19.20
C GLU A 81 7.04 1.82 20.21
N LYS A 82 8.35 1.83 19.94
CA LYS A 82 9.35 2.49 20.81
C LYS A 82 9.16 4.00 20.89
N LEU A 83 8.57 4.59 19.86
CA LEU A 83 8.33 6.02 19.72
C LEU A 83 6.92 6.43 20.15
N GLY A 84 6.09 5.47 20.59
CA GLY A 84 4.70 5.72 20.95
C GLY A 84 3.79 6.00 19.76
N LEU A 85 4.17 5.50 18.57
CA LEU A 85 3.37 5.56 17.35
C LEU A 85 2.58 4.26 17.15
N HIS A 86 1.52 4.32 16.36
CA HIS A 86 0.70 3.17 15.99
C HIS A 86 0.98 2.79 14.52
N ALA A 87 1.52 1.60 14.25
CA ALA A 87 1.89 1.21 12.89
C ALA A 87 1.02 0.09 12.33
N ILE A 88 0.60 0.27 11.07
CA ILE A 88 -0.20 -0.69 10.30
C ILE A 88 0.44 -0.87 8.92
N ASP A 89 0.70 -2.11 8.53
CA ASP A 89 0.98 -2.46 7.15
C ASP A 89 -0.35 -2.78 6.43
N ALA A 90 -0.68 -2.01 5.42
CA ALA A 90 -1.98 -2.06 4.76
C ALA A 90 -1.87 -2.10 3.22
N PRO A 91 -1.10 -3.05 2.64
CA PRO A 91 -1.02 -3.14 1.19
C PRO A 91 -2.38 -3.38 0.57
N VAL A 92 -2.53 -2.90 -0.68
CA VAL A 92 -3.81 -2.90 -1.38
C VAL A 92 -3.80 -3.76 -2.64
N THR A 93 -4.98 -4.19 -3.07
CA THR A 93 -5.23 -4.76 -4.39
C THR A 93 -6.47 -4.11 -5.02
N GLY A 94 -6.52 -4.07 -6.36
CA GLY A 94 -7.56 -3.40 -7.14
C GLY A 94 -6.99 -2.48 -8.24
N GLY A 95 -5.66 -2.26 -8.20
CA GLY A 95 -4.96 -1.45 -9.20
C GLY A 95 -5.41 0.01 -9.23
N ASP A 96 -5.03 0.72 -10.27
CA ASP A 96 -5.36 2.13 -10.51
C ASP A 96 -6.88 2.37 -10.62
N SER A 97 -7.60 1.46 -11.27
CA SER A 97 -9.05 1.53 -11.41
C SER A 97 -9.76 1.42 -10.06
N GLY A 98 -9.32 0.51 -9.20
CA GLY A 98 -9.85 0.35 -7.84
C GLY A 98 -9.56 1.57 -6.97
N ALA A 99 -8.37 2.16 -7.09
CA ALA A 99 -8.02 3.37 -6.38
C ALA A 99 -8.91 4.56 -6.78
N LYS A 100 -9.07 4.80 -8.09
CA LYS A 100 -9.94 5.87 -8.62
C LYS A 100 -11.42 5.70 -8.24
N ALA A 101 -11.88 4.46 -8.16
CA ALA A 101 -13.27 4.16 -7.81
C ALA A 101 -13.52 4.07 -6.29
N GLY A 102 -12.50 4.19 -5.44
CA GLY A 102 -12.62 3.97 -4.00
C GLY A 102 -13.05 2.54 -3.64
N THR A 103 -12.60 1.54 -4.43
CA THR A 103 -13.03 0.14 -4.29
C THR A 103 -11.89 -0.82 -4.00
N LEU A 104 -10.79 -0.30 -3.46
CA LEU A 104 -9.63 -1.13 -3.11
C LEU A 104 -10.01 -2.23 -2.11
N THR A 105 -9.31 -3.35 -2.21
CA THR A 105 -9.20 -4.29 -1.10
C THR A 105 -7.96 -3.94 -0.30
N ILE A 106 -8.11 -3.76 0.99
CA ILE A 106 -7.06 -3.37 1.94
C ILE A 106 -6.78 -4.57 2.84
N LEU A 107 -5.50 -4.95 2.96
CA LEU A 107 -5.02 -6.12 3.71
C LEU A 107 -4.19 -5.61 4.90
N ALA A 108 -4.84 -5.41 6.04
CA ALA A 108 -4.21 -4.71 7.16
C ALA A 108 -3.61 -5.65 8.21
N GLY A 109 -2.32 -5.46 8.53
CA GLY A 109 -1.61 -6.12 9.62
C GLY A 109 -1.16 -5.13 10.68
N GLY A 110 -1.28 -5.48 11.96
CA GLY A 110 -0.93 -4.62 13.09
C GLY A 110 -1.73 -4.99 14.34
N LYS A 111 -1.83 -4.09 15.31
CA LYS A 111 -2.72 -4.28 16.46
C LYS A 111 -4.18 -4.15 16.03
N LYS A 112 -5.05 -4.97 16.63
CA LYS A 112 -6.48 -4.96 16.30
C LYS A 112 -7.15 -3.63 16.66
N GLU A 113 -6.78 -3.07 17.81
CA GLU A 113 -7.27 -1.76 18.24
C GLU A 113 -6.89 -0.62 17.30
N ASP A 114 -5.67 -0.65 16.75
CA ASP A 114 -5.19 0.35 15.78
C ASP A 114 -5.95 0.21 14.45
N PHE A 115 -6.15 -1.04 14.00
CA PHE A 115 -6.96 -1.34 12.83
C PHE A 115 -8.39 -0.79 12.97
N ASP A 116 -9.04 -1.06 14.12
CA ASP A 116 -10.42 -0.60 14.37
C ASP A 116 -10.51 0.93 14.41
N THR A 117 -9.52 1.61 14.97
CA THR A 117 -9.43 3.07 15.00
C THR A 117 -9.25 3.66 13.60
N CYS A 118 -8.47 3.00 12.75
CA CYS A 118 -8.23 3.45 11.37
C CYS A 118 -9.33 3.06 10.38
N MET A 119 -10.37 2.33 10.81
CA MET A 119 -11.45 1.88 9.91
C MET A 119 -12.08 3.01 9.08
N PRO A 120 -12.41 4.20 9.63
CA PRO A 120 -12.99 5.28 8.82
C PRO A 120 -12.05 5.77 7.70
N VAL A 121 -10.73 5.68 7.91
CA VAL A 121 -9.72 6.02 6.89
C VAL A 121 -9.72 4.96 5.79
N PHE A 122 -9.79 3.69 6.14
CA PHE A 122 -9.83 2.59 5.17
C PHE A 122 -11.12 2.60 4.34
N GLU A 123 -12.27 2.86 4.96
CA GLU A 123 -13.56 2.94 4.28
C GLU A 123 -13.63 4.06 3.24
N ALA A 124 -12.86 5.14 3.41
CA ALA A 124 -12.75 6.20 2.42
C ALA A 124 -12.01 5.78 1.13
N MET A 125 -11.19 4.72 1.19
CA MET A 125 -10.32 4.28 0.09
C MET A 125 -10.70 2.92 -0.50
N GLY A 126 -11.40 2.07 0.25
CA GLY A 126 -11.67 0.69 -0.13
C GLY A 126 -13.04 0.19 0.29
N LYS A 127 -13.46 -0.94 -0.31
CA LYS A 127 -14.72 -1.62 0.03
C LYS A 127 -14.52 -2.94 0.75
N ASN A 128 -13.40 -3.60 0.50
CA ASN A 128 -13.04 -4.85 1.17
C ASN A 128 -11.86 -4.58 2.11
N ILE A 129 -12.14 -4.51 3.41
CA ILE A 129 -11.13 -4.17 4.41
C ILE A 129 -10.97 -5.37 5.33
N ASN A 130 -9.79 -6.00 5.29
CA ASN A 130 -9.52 -7.25 5.98
C ASN A 130 -8.43 -7.04 7.04
N TYR A 131 -8.72 -7.47 8.26
CA TYR A 131 -7.72 -7.57 9.31
C TYR A 131 -6.99 -8.91 9.20
N GLU A 132 -5.72 -8.87 8.84
CA GLU A 132 -4.89 -10.04 8.58
C GLU A 132 -4.12 -10.53 9.84
N GLY A 133 -4.30 -9.85 10.96
CA GLY A 133 -3.64 -10.16 12.23
C GLY A 133 -2.43 -9.27 12.51
N LYS A 134 -1.37 -9.84 13.11
CA LYS A 134 -0.20 -9.09 13.55
C LYS A 134 0.54 -8.37 12.41
N ALA A 135 1.39 -7.41 12.79
CA ALA A 135 2.26 -6.67 11.87
C ALA A 135 3.02 -7.59 10.90
N GLY A 136 3.07 -7.21 9.64
CA GLY A 136 3.63 -7.97 8.53
C GLY A 136 2.66 -8.94 7.86
N ASN A 137 1.52 -9.28 8.48
CA ASN A 137 0.57 -10.21 7.91
C ASN A 137 -0.16 -9.64 6.69
N GLY A 138 -0.43 -8.33 6.65
CA GLY A 138 -0.94 -7.66 5.46
C GLY A 138 -0.04 -7.88 4.26
N GLN A 139 1.28 -7.69 4.46
CA GLN A 139 2.27 -7.95 3.42
C GLN A 139 2.37 -9.44 3.04
N HIS A 140 2.25 -10.36 4.00
CA HIS A 140 2.22 -11.80 3.70
C HIS A 140 1.01 -12.17 2.84
N THR A 141 -0.19 -11.69 3.20
CA THR A 141 -1.40 -11.89 2.39
C THR A 141 -1.25 -11.27 1.01
N LYS A 142 -0.64 -10.08 0.91
CA LYS A 142 -0.32 -9.47 -0.38
C LYS A 142 0.65 -10.31 -1.20
N MET A 143 1.64 -10.97 -0.60
CA MET A 143 2.53 -11.90 -1.31
C MET A 143 1.76 -13.10 -1.87
N CYS A 144 0.84 -13.69 -1.11
CA CYS A 144 -0.03 -14.76 -1.61
C CYS A 144 -0.84 -14.31 -2.83
N ASN A 145 -1.44 -13.11 -2.76
CA ASN A 145 -2.16 -12.51 -3.89
C ASN A 145 -1.25 -12.32 -5.12
N GLN A 146 -0.04 -11.81 -4.94
CA GLN A 146 0.90 -11.59 -6.06
C GLN A 146 1.38 -12.90 -6.70
N ILE A 147 1.60 -13.95 -5.91
CA ILE A 147 1.95 -15.28 -6.42
C ILE A 147 0.81 -15.82 -7.30
N ALA A 148 -0.44 -15.73 -6.84
CA ALA A 148 -1.60 -16.18 -7.60
C ALA A 148 -1.78 -15.41 -8.91
N ILE A 149 -1.66 -14.07 -8.88
CA ILE A 149 -1.77 -13.22 -10.07
C ILE A 149 -0.66 -13.52 -11.08
N ALA A 150 0.58 -13.65 -10.61
CA ALA A 150 1.72 -13.95 -11.48
C ALA A 150 1.57 -15.31 -12.18
N GLY A 151 1.14 -16.33 -11.44
CA GLY A 151 0.90 -17.66 -11.98
C GLY A 151 -0.23 -17.67 -13.02
N ALA A 152 -1.35 -17.01 -12.73
CA ALA A 152 -2.48 -16.92 -13.65
C ALA A 152 -2.09 -16.17 -14.95
N LEU A 153 -1.38 -15.05 -14.83
CA LEU A 153 -0.93 -14.28 -15.98
C LEU A 153 0.07 -15.07 -16.85
N ALA A 154 1.04 -15.73 -16.23
CA ALA A 154 2.01 -16.56 -16.96
C ALA A 154 1.31 -17.68 -17.73
N GLY A 155 0.39 -18.43 -17.08
CA GLY A 155 -0.39 -19.48 -17.73
C GLY A 155 -1.24 -18.97 -18.88
N ALA A 156 -1.90 -17.83 -18.74
CA ALA A 156 -2.66 -17.20 -19.82
C ALA A 156 -1.78 -16.82 -21.02
N CYS A 157 -0.61 -16.22 -20.75
CA CYS A 157 0.35 -15.88 -21.81
C CYS A 157 0.87 -17.12 -22.54
N GLU A 158 1.25 -18.17 -21.80
CA GLU A 158 1.73 -19.42 -22.38
C GLU A 158 0.65 -20.10 -23.24
N ALA A 159 -0.61 -20.13 -22.78
CA ALA A 159 -1.74 -20.66 -23.56
C ALA A 159 -1.93 -19.92 -24.89
N MET A 160 -1.85 -18.58 -24.88
CA MET A 160 -1.95 -17.78 -26.11
C MET A 160 -0.78 -18.03 -27.06
N VAL A 161 0.44 -18.16 -26.56
CA VAL A 161 1.63 -18.49 -27.35
C VAL A 161 1.49 -19.88 -27.97
N TYR A 162 1.06 -20.87 -27.18
CA TYR A 162 0.80 -22.21 -27.67
C TYR A 162 -0.24 -22.23 -28.81
N ALA A 163 -1.40 -21.58 -28.57
CA ALA A 163 -2.48 -21.50 -29.57
C ALA A 163 -1.98 -20.91 -30.90
N LYS A 164 -1.24 -19.81 -30.84
CA LYS A 164 -0.64 -19.18 -31.99
C LYS A 164 0.33 -20.13 -32.77
N ASN A 165 1.18 -20.86 -32.03
CA ASN A 165 2.19 -21.74 -32.62
C ASN A 165 1.57 -22.96 -33.32
N VAL A 166 0.42 -23.46 -32.85
CA VAL A 166 -0.28 -24.57 -33.50
C VAL A 166 -1.33 -24.13 -34.52
N GLY A 167 -1.42 -22.82 -34.82
CA GLY A 167 -2.32 -22.26 -35.81
C GLY A 167 -3.78 -22.12 -35.40
N LEU A 168 -4.07 -22.11 -34.10
CA LEU A 168 -5.42 -21.81 -33.62
C LEU A 168 -5.73 -20.31 -33.79
N ASP A 169 -7.00 -20.02 -34.04
CA ASP A 169 -7.51 -18.65 -33.90
C ASP A 169 -7.63 -18.29 -32.41
N VAL A 170 -6.78 -17.36 -32.00
CA VAL A 170 -6.70 -16.95 -30.57
C VAL A 170 -8.00 -16.29 -30.10
N ASP A 171 -8.69 -15.53 -30.98
CA ASP A 171 -9.95 -14.88 -30.62
C ASP A 171 -11.08 -15.89 -30.40
N VAL A 172 -11.09 -16.97 -31.17
CA VAL A 172 -12.02 -18.08 -30.98
C VAL A 172 -11.70 -18.85 -29.70
N MET A 173 -10.43 -19.15 -29.47
CA MET A 173 -9.98 -19.88 -28.27
C MET A 173 -10.31 -19.09 -26.98
N LEU A 174 -10.14 -17.77 -26.98
CA LEU A 174 -10.47 -16.93 -25.80
C LEU A 174 -11.99 -16.82 -25.50
N LYS A 175 -12.85 -17.20 -26.45
CA LYS A 175 -14.31 -17.23 -26.26
C LYS A 175 -14.84 -18.60 -25.79
N SER A 176 -13.99 -19.62 -25.80
CA SER A 176 -14.34 -20.98 -25.41
C SER A 176 -14.20 -21.18 -23.91
#